data_3f64caf6e038d6c1e2f88ed8f9f60bed
#
_entry.id   3f64caf6e038d6c1e2f88ed8f9f60bed
#
_cell.length_a   1.000
_cell.length_b   1.000
_cell.length_c   1.000
_cell.angle_alpha   90.00
_cell.angle_beta   90.00
_cell.angle_gamma   90.00
#
_symmetry.space_group_name_H-M   'P 1'
#
loop_
_entity.id
_entity.type
_entity.pdbx_description
1 polymer ?
#
loop_
_entity_poly.entity_id
_entity_poly.type
_entity_poly.pdbx_seq_one_letter_code
_entity_poly.pdbx_strand_id
1 'polypeptide(L)' 'MAKQEDIINMEGRVEEVLPATMFRIKLDNVESLVLAHLSGRMRKNNIKVLLGDRVEMEISPYDLTKGRIVRRK' A
#
# COMPACT_ATOMS: atom_id res chain seq x y z
N MET A 1 -24.84 4.48 -4.25
CA MET A 1 -24.33 4.21 -3.93
C MET A 1 -23.29 3.99 -3.82
N ALA A 2 -22.93 4.44 -3.63
CA ALA A 2 -21.77 4.03 -3.72
C ALA A 2 -21.58 2.95 -3.14
N LYS A 3 -21.43 2.48 -3.54
CA LYS A 3 -21.32 1.40 -3.15
C LYS A 3 -20.09 1.06 -2.67
N GLN A 4 -19.97 0.30 -1.94
CA GLN A 4 -18.78 -0.16 -1.40
C GLN A 4 -17.95 -0.71 -2.46
N GLU A 5 -16.79 -0.26 -2.55
CA GLU A 5 -15.91 -0.73 -3.57
C GLU A 5 -15.44 -2.11 -3.27
N ASP A 6 -15.10 -2.82 -4.30
CA ASP A 6 -14.48 -4.11 -4.13
C ASP A 6 -13.00 -3.90 -3.85
N ILE A 7 -12.67 -3.77 -2.59
CA ILE A 7 -11.29 -3.52 -2.20
C ILE A 7 -10.57 -4.84 -2.06
N ILE A 8 -9.39 -4.94 -2.64
CA ILE A 8 -8.56 -6.12 -2.53
C ILE A 8 -7.48 -5.85 -1.49
N ASN A 9 -7.39 -6.71 -0.48
CA ASN A 9 -6.35 -6.62 0.53
C ASN A 9 -5.21 -7.51 0.13
N MET A 10 -4.01 -6.97 0.05
CA MET A 10 -2.84 -7.72 -0.33
C MET A 10 -1.67 -7.33 0.55
N GLU A 11 -0.71 -8.23 0.65
CA GLU A 11 0.51 -7.96 1.39
C GLU A 11 1.67 -7.88 0.44
N GLY A 12 2.65 -7.09 0.83
CA GLY A 12 3.85 -6.97 0.05
C GLY A 12 4.97 -6.42 0.89
N ARG A 13 6.09 -6.17 0.23
CA ARG A 13 7.27 -5.65 0.88
C ARG A 13 7.69 -4.34 0.24
N VAL A 14 8.13 -3.40 1.06
CA VAL A 14 8.58 -2.11 0.57
C VAL A 14 9.91 -2.31 -0.14
N GLU A 15 9.90 -2.01 -1.44
CA GLU A 15 11.10 -2.14 -2.25
C GLU A 15 11.79 -0.79 -2.44
N GLU A 16 11.06 0.30 -2.31
CA GLU A 16 11.63 1.61 -2.52
C GLU A 16 10.83 2.64 -1.73
N VAL A 17 11.53 3.56 -1.11
CA VAL A 17 10.91 4.65 -0.38
C VAL A 17 11.07 5.91 -1.22
N LEU A 18 9.95 6.55 -1.54
CA LEU A 18 9.93 7.73 -2.40
C LEU A 18 9.56 8.96 -1.58
N PRO A 19 9.77 10.14 -2.13
CA PRO A 19 9.36 11.36 -1.43
C PRO A 19 7.85 11.44 -1.24
N ALA A 20 7.42 12.29 -0.35
CA ALA A 20 6.01 12.59 -0.13
C ALA A 20 5.22 11.37 0.35
N THR A 21 5.83 10.58 1.20
CA THR A 21 5.21 9.40 1.82
C THR A 21 4.67 8.42 0.78
N MET A 22 5.39 8.28 -0.33
CA MET A 22 5.06 7.31 -1.36
C MET A 22 6.03 6.16 -1.28
N PHE A 23 5.58 4.98 -1.72
CA PHE A 23 6.39 3.77 -1.62
C PHE A 23 6.13 2.90 -2.83
N ARG A 24 7.14 2.16 -3.24
CA ARG A 24 6.94 1.10 -4.21
C ARG A 24 6.94 -0.22 -3.48
N ILE A 25 5.88 -0.97 -3.67
CA ILE A 25 5.64 -2.20 -2.93
C ILE A 25 5.62 -3.36 -3.91
N LYS A 26 6.38 -4.40 -3.60
CA LYS A 26 6.31 -5.64 -4.36
C LYS A 26 5.31 -6.55 -3.67
N LEU A 27 4.22 -6.84 -4.34
CA LEU A 27 3.20 -7.72 -3.80
C LEU A 27 3.70 -9.16 -3.84
N ASP A 28 3.19 -9.95 -2.91
CA ASP A 28 3.71 -11.30 -2.71
C ASP A 28 3.59 -12.19 -3.93
N ASN A 29 2.47 -12.11 -4.62
CA ASN A 29 2.21 -13.00 -5.73
C ASN A 29 2.14 -12.29 -7.07
N VAL A 30 2.74 -11.12 -7.16
CA VAL A 30 2.68 -10.30 -8.35
C VAL A 30 4.08 -9.80 -8.66
N GLU A 31 4.47 -9.89 -9.92
CA GLU A 31 5.79 -9.44 -10.31
C GLU A 31 5.91 -7.92 -10.34
N SER A 32 4.80 -7.25 -10.56
CA SER A 32 4.82 -5.80 -10.72
C SER A 32 4.91 -5.09 -9.38
N LEU A 33 5.47 -3.90 -9.42
CA LEU A 33 5.49 -3.02 -8.27
C LEU A 33 4.23 -2.16 -8.27
N VAL A 34 3.76 -1.85 -7.07
CA VAL A 34 2.58 -1.02 -6.90
C VAL A 34 3.01 0.26 -6.21
N LEU A 35 2.56 1.38 -6.72
CA LEU A 35 2.83 2.67 -6.08
C LEU A 35 1.81 2.85 -4.96
N ALA A 36 2.29 3.05 -3.75
CA ALA A 36 1.41 3.12 -2.60
C ALA A 36 1.70 4.35 -1.76
N HIS A 37 0.68 4.78 -1.04
CA HIS A 37 0.83 5.87 -0.09
C HIS A 37 0.26 5.42 1.25
N LEU A 38 0.61 6.14 2.31
CA LEU A 38 0.10 5.81 3.63
C LEU A 38 -1.36 6.19 3.72
N SER A 39 -2.14 5.35 4.41
CA SER A 39 -3.51 5.72 4.71
C SER A 39 -3.52 6.91 5.66
N GLY A 40 -4.66 7.58 5.73
CA GLY A 40 -4.79 8.70 6.62
C GLY A 40 -4.56 8.31 8.07
N ARG A 41 -5.03 7.12 8.45
CA ARG A 41 -4.85 6.64 9.80
C ARG A 41 -3.38 6.44 10.16
N MET A 42 -2.61 5.85 9.24
CA MET A 42 -1.21 5.63 9.52
C MET A 42 -0.46 6.94 9.61
N ARG A 43 -0.83 7.89 8.77
CA ARG A 43 -0.19 9.19 8.80
C ARG A 43 -0.51 9.92 10.10
N LYS A 44 -1.75 9.82 10.52
CA LYS A 44 -2.18 10.46 11.75
C LYS A 44 -1.50 9.87 12.96
N ASN A 45 -1.23 8.58 12.95
CA ASN A 45 -0.62 7.90 14.06
C ASN A 45 0.91 7.87 13.99
N ASN A 46 1.49 8.55 13.04
CA ASN A 46 2.94 8.63 12.88
C ASN A 46 3.60 7.27 12.72
N ILE A 47 2.92 6.37 12.06
CA ILE A 47 3.48 5.05 11.81
C ILE A 47 4.46 5.16 10.66
N LYS A 48 5.70 4.76 10.90
CA LYS A 48 6.72 4.82 9.88
C LYS A 48 6.81 3.50 9.12
N VAL A 49 7.00 3.61 7.83
CA VAL A 49 7.22 2.47 6.96
C VAL A 49 8.60 2.61 6.37
N LEU A 50 9.40 1.56 6.48
CA LEU A 50 10.78 1.60 6.06
C LEU A 50 11.03 0.58 4.95
N LEU A 51 12.14 0.78 4.26
CA LEU A 51 12.56 -0.15 3.23
C LEU A 51 12.65 -1.55 3.82
N GLY A 52 12.07 -2.53 3.14
CA GLY A 52 12.10 -3.90 3.60
C GLY A 52 10.95 -4.29 4.50
N ASP A 53 10.16 -3.34 4.96
CA ASP A 53 9.04 -3.66 5.83
C ASP A 53 7.97 -4.42 5.05
N ARG A 54 7.30 -5.31 5.75
CA ARG A 54 6.12 -5.94 5.18
C ARG A 54 4.91 -5.12 5.56
N VAL A 55 4.04 -4.92 4.60
CA VAL A 55 2.87 -4.08 4.80
C VAL A 55 1.65 -4.75 4.20
N GLU A 56 0.51 -4.38 4.73
CA GLU A 56 -0.77 -4.77 4.16
C GLU A 56 -1.38 -3.54 3.52
N MET A 57 -1.92 -3.71 2.33
CA MET A 57 -2.45 -2.58 1.59
C MET A 57 -3.76 -2.92 0.93
N GLU A 58 -4.49 -1.88 0.61
CA GLU A 58 -5.75 -1.97 -0.13
C GLU A 58 -5.53 -1.49 -1.54
N ILE A 59 -6.01 -2.28 -2.48
CA ILE A 59 -5.85 -1.98 -3.90
C ILE A 59 -7.21 -2.05 -4.55
N SER A 60 -7.51 -1.09 -5.42
CA SER A 60 -8.74 -1.13 -6.18
C SER A 60 -8.59 -2.10 -7.34
N PRO A 61 -9.58 -2.96 -7.60
CA PRO A 61 -9.51 -3.82 -8.77
C PRO A 61 -9.55 -3.05 -10.09
N TYR A 62 -9.94 -1.79 -10.02
CA TYR A 62 -10.00 -0.97 -11.22
C TYR A 62 -8.66 -0.32 -11.54
N ASP A 63 -7.72 -0.34 -10.61
CA ASP A 63 -6.41 0.23 -10.86
C ASP A 63 -5.40 -0.50 -9.99
N LEU A 64 -4.83 -1.54 -10.53
CA LEU A 64 -3.93 -2.40 -9.77
C LEU A 64 -2.52 -1.83 -9.65
N THR A 65 -2.29 -0.65 -10.20
CA THR A 65 -0.98 -0.04 -10.14
C THR A 65 -0.80 0.87 -8.93
N LYS A 66 -1.87 1.15 -8.21
CA LYS A 66 -1.83 2.04 -7.06
C LYS A 66 -2.53 1.41 -5.89
N GLY A 67 -2.05 1.73 -4.69
CA GLY A 67 -2.64 1.20 -3.51
C GLY A 67 -2.44 2.10 -2.32
N ARG A 68 -3.01 1.69 -1.20
CA ARG A 68 -2.92 2.44 0.04
C ARG A 68 -2.47 1.49 1.14
N ILE A 69 -1.40 1.86 1.83
CA ILE A 69 -0.89 1.05 2.92
C ILE A 69 -1.77 1.30 4.13
N VAL A 70 -2.34 0.24 4.68
CA VAL A 70 -3.25 0.36 5.81
C VAL A 70 -2.71 -0.24 7.08
N ARG A 71 -1.64 -1.02 6.99
CA ARG A 71 -1.07 -1.65 8.18
C ARG A 71 0.36 -2.06 7.90
N ARG A 72 1.19 -1.91 8.90
CA ARG A 72 2.56 -2.43 8.85
C ARG A 72 2.60 -3.70 9.67
N LYS A 73 3.15 -4.73 9.09
CA LYS A 73 3.21 -6.04 9.74
C LYS A 73 4.37 -6.14 10.70
#